data_e30b8f2f7445760ec50d44c9f771b53d
#
_entry.id   e30b8f2f7445760ec50d44c9f771b53d
#
_cell.length_a   1.000
_cell.length_b   1.000
_cell.length_c   1.000
_cell.angle_alpha   90.00
_cell.angle_beta   90.00
_cell.angle_gamma   90.00
#
_symmetry.space_group_name_H-M   'P 1'
#
loop_
_entity.id
_entity.type
_entity.pdbx_description
1 polymer ?
#
loop_
_entity_poly.entity_id
_entity_poly.type
_entity_poly.pdbx_seq_one_letter_code
_entity_poly.pdbx_strand_id
1 'polypeptide(L)'
;MVDTKKEQERDELHRAIWAIADELRGAVDGWDFKNYVLGTMFYRYISENLCNYINSGEIEAGNTDFDFAEMLDEDAEEARDGLVEEKGFFILPSELFCNVRAKAADDENLNETLERVFRHIEESAKGSEAENDFAGLFDDYDVNSNKLGATVAKRNEKLVKLLNGVGDMNLGDVKDHSIDAFGDAYEYLMTMYASNAGKSGGEFFTPADVSELLTRLGTVGKTEINKVYDPACGSGSLLLKAESILGKDAIRNGFYGQEINITTYNLCRINMFLHDVGFDKFNIACEDTLISPQHWDDEPFELIVSNLPYSIKWAGDENPLLINDPRFAPAGVLAPKSKADMAFIMHSLSWLASNGTAAIVCFPGIMYRGGAEKKIRQYLIDNSYVDCIIQLPNNLFFGTSIATCIMVMKKNKTDNKVLFIDATNECVKVTNNNKLTPENIEHIVDIFAKREEILHFSHLANYEEVVENDYNLSVSTYVEAEDTREKIDIVKLNAEIKEIVAREQVLRDEIDKIIAEIEGNI
;
A
#
# COMPACT_ATOMS: atom_id res chain seq x y z
N MET A 1 5.23 -16.62 -20.37
CA MET A 1 3.99 -16.39 -21.16
C MET A 1 3.08 -15.65 -20.23
N VAL A 2 2.74 -14.41 -20.54
CA VAL A 2 1.75 -13.64 -19.76
C VAL A 2 0.44 -14.40 -19.86
N ASP A 3 -0.24 -14.58 -18.73
CA ASP A 3 -1.51 -15.28 -18.67
C ASP A 3 -2.60 -14.37 -19.24
N THR A 4 -2.83 -14.48 -20.55
CA THR A 4 -3.76 -13.63 -21.30
C THR A 4 -5.19 -13.67 -20.74
N LYS A 5 -5.58 -14.74 -20.03
CA LYS A 5 -6.88 -14.84 -19.39
C LYS A 5 -6.96 -13.88 -18.18
N LYS A 6 -5.94 -13.88 -17.32
CA LYS A 6 -5.86 -12.96 -16.18
C LYS A 6 -5.87 -11.49 -16.59
N GLU A 7 -5.13 -11.14 -17.63
CA GLU A 7 -5.14 -9.77 -18.14
C GLU A 7 -6.51 -9.37 -18.69
N GLN A 8 -7.20 -10.26 -19.40
CA GLN A 8 -8.54 -9.97 -19.92
C GLN A 8 -9.56 -9.77 -18.79
N GLU A 9 -9.56 -10.62 -17.77
CA GLU A 9 -10.43 -10.49 -16.59
C GLU A 9 -10.21 -9.16 -15.87
N ARG A 10 -8.94 -8.75 -15.67
CA ARG A 10 -8.61 -7.44 -15.09
C ARG A 10 -9.06 -6.26 -15.96
N ASP A 11 -8.87 -6.32 -17.26
CA ASP A 11 -9.30 -5.27 -18.18
C ASP A 11 -10.83 -5.10 -18.23
N GLU A 12 -11.58 -6.18 -18.08
CA GLU A 12 -13.04 -6.14 -18.00
C GLU A 12 -13.49 -5.51 -16.69
N LEU A 13 -12.86 -5.89 -15.58
CA LEU A 13 -13.10 -5.33 -14.25
C LEU A 13 -12.81 -3.81 -14.22
N HIS A 14 -11.65 -3.39 -14.72
CA HIS A 14 -11.28 -1.98 -14.80
C HIS A 14 -12.27 -1.16 -15.64
N ARG A 15 -12.75 -1.71 -16.76
CA ARG A 15 -13.78 -1.03 -17.59
C ARG A 15 -15.11 -0.89 -16.86
N ALA A 16 -15.53 -1.90 -16.10
CA ALA A 16 -16.75 -1.83 -15.31
C ALA A 16 -16.66 -0.74 -14.22
N ILE A 17 -15.53 -0.66 -13.51
CA ILE A 17 -15.27 0.40 -12.52
C ILE A 17 -15.33 1.79 -13.16
N TRP A 18 -14.72 1.98 -14.33
CA TRP A 18 -14.77 3.25 -15.06
C TRP A 18 -16.19 3.61 -15.50
N ALA A 19 -17.01 2.64 -15.90
CA ALA A 19 -18.40 2.88 -16.26
C ALA A 19 -19.20 3.44 -15.08
N ILE A 20 -19.01 2.89 -13.87
CA ILE A 20 -19.63 3.43 -12.64
C ILE A 20 -19.13 4.85 -12.36
N ALA A 21 -17.83 5.10 -12.54
CA ALA A 21 -17.25 6.43 -12.35
C ALA A 21 -17.87 7.47 -13.29
N ASP A 22 -18.10 7.09 -14.55
CA ASP A 22 -18.73 7.97 -15.55
C ASP A 22 -20.20 8.28 -15.21
N GLU A 23 -20.95 7.31 -14.70
CA GLU A 23 -22.35 7.50 -14.29
C GLU A 23 -22.51 8.43 -13.07
N LEU A 24 -21.54 8.41 -12.15
CA LEU A 24 -21.51 9.26 -10.96
C LEU A 24 -20.77 10.59 -11.19
N ARG A 25 -20.16 10.78 -12.36
CA ARG A 25 -19.39 11.98 -12.70
C ARG A 25 -20.20 13.27 -12.52
N GLY A 26 -19.58 14.23 -11.82
CA GLY A 26 -20.16 15.54 -11.55
C GLY A 26 -21.16 15.60 -10.39
N ALA A 27 -21.48 14.47 -9.76
CA ALA A 27 -22.28 14.41 -8.54
C ALA A 27 -21.39 14.19 -7.29
N VAL A 28 -20.36 13.36 -7.41
CA VAL A 28 -19.45 12.98 -6.32
C VAL A 28 -18.03 13.29 -6.77
N ASP A 29 -17.22 13.90 -5.92
CA ASP A 29 -15.80 14.09 -6.25
C ASP A 29 -15.03 12.76 -6.19
N GLY A 30 -13.80 12.75 -6.75
CA GLY A 30 -13.07 11.50 -6.89
C GLY A 30 -12.74 10.81 -5.57
N TRP A 31 -12.68 11.57 -4.45
CA TRP A 31 -12.43 11.01 -3.12
C TRP A 31 -13.62 10.25 -2.58
N ASP A 32 -14.78 10.88 -2.61
CA ASP A 32 -16.01 10.29 -2.10
C ASP A 32 -16.49 9.13 -2.98
N PHE A 33 -16.29 9.22 -4.30
CA PHE A 33 -16.60 8.15 -5.26
C PHE A 33 -16.00 6.81 -4.83
N LYS A 34 -14.72 6.82 -4.46
CA LYS A 34 -14.04 5.62 -3.98
C LYS A 34 -14.78 4.96 -2.81
N ASN A 35 -15.15 5.74 -1.79
CA ASN A 35 -15.81 5.21 -0.59
C ASN A 35 -17.16 4.57 -0.92
N TYR A 36 -17.94 5.18 -1.82
CA TYR A 36 -19.22 4.61 -2.25
C TYR A 36 -19.05 3.30 -3.01
N VAL A 37 -18.12 3.24 -3.95
CA VAL A 37 -17.88 2.00 -4.71
C VAL A 37 -17.33 0.90 -3.80
N LEU A 38 -16.34 1.20 -2.97
CA LEU A 38 -15.74 0.22 -2.05
C LEU A 38 -16.75 -0.28 -1.01
N GLY A 39 -17.54 0.62 -0.40
CA GLY A 39 -18.58 0.21 0.55
C GLY A 39 -19.64 -0.68 -0.10
N THR A 40 -20.05 -0.38 -1.34
CA THR A 40 -21.02 -1.21 -2.08
C THR A 40 -20.41 -2.56 -2.47
N MET A 41 -19.14 -2.59 -2.90
CA MET A 41 -18.41 -3.83 -3.20
C MET A 41 -18.25 -4.69 -1.95
N PHE A 42 -17.92 -4.08 -0.83
CA PHE A 42 -17.79 -4.78 0.44
C PHE A 42 -19.13 -5.38 0.88
N TYR A 43 -20.21 -4.61 0.82
CA TYR A 43 -21.56 -5.10 1.11
C TYR A 43 -21.94 -6.28 0.22
N ARG A 44 -21.66 -6.20 -1.08
CA ARG A 44 -21.85 -7.31 -2.02
C ARG A 44 -21.02 -8.53 -1.61
N TYR A 45 -19.72 -8.32 -1.33
CA TYR A 45 -18.80 -9.40 -0.96
C TYR A 45 -19.27 -10.16 0.27
N ILE A 46 -19.56 -9.46 1.38
CA ILE A 46 -19.98 -10.13 2.62
C ILE A 46 -21.33 -10.83 2.47
N SER A 47 -22.26 -10.25 1.68
CA SER A 47 -23.55 -10.87 1.37
C SER A 47 -23.38 -12.18 0.58
N GLU A 48 -22.59 -12.15 -0.50
CA GLU A 48 -22.32 -13.32 -1.34
C GLU A 48 -21.51 -14.39 -0.57
N ASN A 49 -20.50 -13.97 0.22
CA ASN A 49 -19.71 -14.89 1.04
C ASN A 49 -20.57 -15.62 2.07
N LEU A 50 -21.44 -14.93 2.80
CA LEU A 50 -22.35 -15.53 3.78
C LEU A 50 -23.32 -16.48 3.10
N CYS A 51 -23.98 -16.05 2.02
CA CYS A 51 -24.94 -16.85 1.28
C CYS A 51 -24.29 -18.14 0.73
N ASN A 52 -23.13 -18.02 0.10
CA ASN A 52 -22.39 -19.17 -0.45
C ASN A 52 -21.95 -20.16 0.65
N TYR A 53 -21.52 -19.63 1.81
CA TYR A 53 -21.14 -20.47 2.94
C TYR A 53 -22.31 -21.32 3.43
N ILE A 54 -23.48 -20.71 3.67
CA ILE A 54 -24.68 -21.38 4.15
C ILE A 54 -25.19 -22.38 3.10
N ASN A 55 -25.32 -21.93 1.84
CA ASN A 55 -25.79 -22.79 0.76
C ASN A 55 -24.88 -24.02 0.54
N SER A 56 -23.56 -23.84 0.66
CA SER A 56 -22.60 -24.95 0.53
C SER A 56 -22.77 -25.96 1.67
N GLY A 57 -22.95 -25.52 2.91
CA GLY A 57 -23.20 -26.40 4.05
C GLY A 57 -24.51 -27.18 3.91
N GLU A 58 -25.59 -26.56 3.44
CA GLU A 58 -26.88 -27.21 3.19
C GLU A 58 -26.82 -28.24 2.05
N ILE A 59 -26.10 -27.90 0.96
CA ILE A 59 -25.86 -28.84 -0.15
C ILE A 59 -25.08 -30.06 0.33
N GLU A 60 -24.06 -29.90 1.17
CA GLU A 60 -23.30 -30.99 1.76
C GLU A 60 -24.18 -31.84 2.71
N ALA A 61 -25.15 -31.23 3.39
CA ALA A 61 -26.15 -31.91 4.22
C ALA A 61 -27.22 -32.63 3.39
N GLY A 62 -27.25 -32.44 2.06
CA GLY A 62 -28.19 -33.11 1.14
C GLY A 62 -29.35 -32.23 0.68
N ASN A 63 -29.43 -30.98 1.07
CA ASN A 63 -30.45 -30.00 0.69
C ASN A 63 -30.06 -29.23 -0.58
N THR A 64 -30.03 -29.92 -1.73
CA THR A 64 -29.48 -29.38 -3.00
C THR A 64 -30.25 -28.20 -3.60
N ASP A 65 -31.50 -28.02 -3.22
CA ASP A 65 -32.38 -26.94 -3.72
C ASP A 65 -32.49 -25.79 -2.72
N PHE A 66 -31.70 -25.79 -1.64
CA PHE A 66 -31.70 -24.73 -0.65
C PHE A 66 -31.01 -23.46 -1.18
N ASP A 67 -31.65 -22.30 -0.98
CA ASP A 67 -31.06 -21.00 -1.20
C ASP A 67 -31.37 -20.07 -0.02
N PHE A 68 -30.34 -19.66 0.70
CA PHE A 68 -30.46 -18.77 1.85
C PHE A 68 -31.11 -17.43 1.47
N ALA A 69 -30.89 -16.94 0.23
CA ALA A 69 -31.48 -15.70 -0.24
C ALA A 69 -33.02 -15.76 -0.37
N GLU A 70 -33.62 -16.95 -0.47
CA GLU A 70 -35.06 -17.16 -0.56
C GLU A 70 -35.70 -17.50 0.81
N MET A 71 -34.89 -17.66 1.87
CA MET A 71 -35.35 -17.97 3.21
C MET A 71 -36.13 -16.81 3.85
N LEU A 72 -37.06 -17.10 4.76
CA LEU A 72 -37.73 -16.06 5.55
C LEU A 72 -36.79 -15.55 6.65
N ASP A 73 -36.82 -14.25 6.92
CA ASP A 73 -35.98 -13.62 7.95
C ASP A 73 -36.18 -14.27 9.34
N GLU A 74 -37.43 -14.61 9.68
CA GLU A 74 -37.77 -15.26 10.97
C GLU A 74 -37.08 -16.61 11.14
N ASP A 75 -36.98 -17.38 10.06
CA ASP A 75 -36.33 -18.70 10.07
C ASP A 75 -34.79 -18.56 10.09
N ALA A 76 -34.25 -17.58 9.37
CA ALA A 76 -32.82 -17.28 9.33
C ALA A 76 -32.28 -16.78 10.67
N GLU A 77 -33.10 -16.07 11.45
CA GLU A 77 -32.73 -15.53 12.76
C GLU A 77 -32.37 -16.65 13.77
N GLU A 78 -32.89 -17.87 13.61
CA GLU A 78 -32.54 -19.00 14.47
C GLU A 78 -31.07 -19.44 14.30
N ALA A 79 -30.45 -19.19 13.16
CA ALA A 79 -29.04 -19.51 12.88
C ALA A 79 -28.07 -18.39 13.23
N ARG A 80 -28.53 -17.18 13.62
CA ARG A 80 -27.74 -15.98 13.84
C ARG A 80 -26.52 -16.24 14.71
N ASP A 81 -26.72 -16.76 15.91
CA ASP A 81 -25.63 -16.87 16.90
C ASP A 81 -24.49 -17.76 16.40
N GLY A 82 -24.82 -18.90 15.75
CA GLY A 82 -23.83 -19.79 15.16
C GLY A 82 -23.07 -19.14 13.99
N LEU A 83 -23.77 -18.39 13.14
CA LEU A 83 -23.14 -17.69 12.00
C LEU A 83 -22.24 -16.54 12.45
N VAL A 84 -22.63 -15.82 13.50
CA VAL A 84 -21.78 -14.76 14.10
C VAL A 84 -20.52 -15.38 14.73
N GLU A 85 -20.62 -16.53 15.40
CA GLU A 85 -19.45 -17.21 15.95
C GLU A 85 -18.48 -17.65 14.84
N GLU A 86 -18.99 -18.13 13.70
CA GLU A 86 -18.18 -18.69 12.62
C GLU A 86 -17.68 -17.63 11.62
N LYS A 87 -18.52 -16.62 11.31
CA LYS A 87 -18.24 -15.61 10.27
C LYS A 87 -17.95 -14.22 10.81
N GLY A 88 -18.25 -13.97 12.08
CA GLY A 88 -18.10 -12.68 12.73
C GLY A 88 -19.28 -11.74 12.53
N PHE A 89 -20.24 -12.04 11.65
CA PHE A 89 -21.41 -11.19 11.34
C PHE A 89 -22.60 -12.02 10.85
N PHE A 90 -23.75 -11.35 10.77
CA PHE A 90 -24.97 -11.91 10.20
C PHE A 90 -25.69 -10.89 9.33
N ILE A 91 -26.34 -11.37 8.25
CA ILE A 91 -27.18 -10.58 7.36
C ILE A 91 -28.50 -11.36 7.16
N LEU A 92 -29.63 -10.68 7.38
CA LEU A 92 -30.95 -11.27 7.08
C LEU A 92 -31.12 -11.54 5.58
N PRO A 93 -31.84 -12.59 5.17
CA PRO A 93 -32.12 -12.84 3.75
C PRO A 93 -32.66 -11.64 3.00
N SER A 94 -33.63 -10.92 3.57
CA SER A 94 -34.21 -9.71 2.96
C SER A 94 -33.20 -8.55 2.81
N GLU A 95 -32.11 -8.58 3.59
CA GLU A 95 -31.06 -7.56 3.64
C GLU A 95 -29.79 -7.97 2.86
N LEU A 96 -29.78 -9.14 2.22
CA LEU A 96 -28.69 -9.52 1.29
C LEU A 96 -28.64 -8.57 0.10
N PHE A 97 -27.42 -8.31 -0.39
CA PHE A 97 -27.18 -7.42 -1.53
C PHE A 97 -28.06 -7.73 -2.75
N CYS A 98 -28.23 -9.01 -3.12
CA CYS A 98 -29.09 -9.43 -4.24
C CYS A 98 -30.54 -9.00 -4.05
N ASN A 99 -31.10 -9.18 -2.84
CA ASN A 99 -32.49 -8.89 -2.52
C ASN A 99 -32.77 -7.38 -2.40
N VAL A 100 -31.84 -6.63 -1.79
CA VAL A 100 -31.92 -5.16 -1.72
C VAL A 100 -31.79 -4.56 -3.13
N ARG A 101 -30.82 -5.03 -3.93
CA ARG A 101 -30.65 -4.59 -5.32
C ARG A 101 -31.89 -4.83 -6.17
N ALA A 102 -32.51 -6.00 -6.04
CA ALA A 102 -33.70 -6.36 -6.82
C ALA A 102 -34.89 -5.42 -6.57
N LYS A 103 -34.98 -4.84 -5.37
CA LYS A 103 -36.06 -3.92 -4.96
C LYS A 103 -35.66 -2.45 -5.05
N ALA A 104 -34.38 -2.13 -5.27
CA ALA A 104 -33.83 -0.80 -5.12
C ALA A 104 -34.51 0.27 -6.01
N ALA A 105 -34.91 -0.08 -7.23
CA ALA A 105 -35.56 0.85 -8.16
C ALA A 105 -36.97 1.29 -7.71
N ASP A 106 -37.65 0.45 -6.93
CA ASP A 106 -39.01 0.67 -6.44
C ASP A 106 -39.03 1.16 -4.98
N ASP A 107 -37.86 1.20 -4.29
CA ASP A 107 -37.76 1.67 -2.91
C ASP A 107 -37.55 3.19 -2.86
N GLU A 108 -38.61 3.93 -2.56
CA GLU A 108 -38.57 5.39 -2.40
C GLU A 108 -37.68 5.84 -1.22
N ASN A 109 -37.39 4.95 -0.26
CA ASN A 109 -36.57 5.18 0.94
C ASN A 109 -35.28 4.35 0.93
N LEU A 110 -34.74 4.05 -0.23
CA LEU A 110 -33.55 3.20 -0.38
C LEU A 110 -32.37 3.64 0.50
N ASN A 111 -32.16 4.95 0.68
CA ASN A 111 -31.15 5.47 1.59
C ASN A 111 -31.37 5.02 3.04
N GLU A 112 -32.61 5.05 3.55
CA GLU A 112 -32.92 4.57 4.91
C GLU A 112 -32.82 3.04 5.01
N THR A 113 -33.21 2.33 3.94
CA THR A 113 -33.05 0.87 3.86
C THR A 113 -31.58 0.50 3.96
N LEU A 114 -30.67 1.10 3.18
CA LEU A 114 -29.24 0.81 3.23
C LEU A 114 -28.63 1.19 4.58
N GLU A 115 -28.97 2.35 5.14
CA GLU A 115 -28.50 2.76 6.47
C GLU A 115 -28.88 1.74 7.56
N ARG A 116 -30.13 1.24 7.50
CA ARG A 116 -30.59 0.19 8.42
C ARG A 116 -29.83 -1.11 8.22
N VAL A 117 -29.64 -1.55 6.98
CA VAL A 117 -28.89 -2.79 6.65
C VAL A 117 -27.48 -2.71 7.19
N PHE A 118 -26.75 -1.64 6.92
CA PHE A 118 -25.37 -1.47 7.39
C PHE A 118 -25.29 -1.48 8.92
N ARG A 119 -26.19 -0.78 9.58
CA ARG A 119 -26.28 -0.82 11.05
C ARG A 119 -26.59 -2.22 11.57
N HIS A 120 -27.51 -2.99 10.96
CA HIS A 120 -27.82 -4.35 11.39
C HIS A 120 -26.62 -5.28 11.23
N ILE A 121 -25.85 -5.14 10.16
CA ILE A 121 -24.61 -5.90 9.97
C ILE A 121 -23.62 -5.60 11.10
N GLU A 122 -23.33 -4.32 11.38
CA GLU A 122 -22.41 -3.93 12.46
C GLU A 122 -22.91 -4.37 13.84
N GLU A 123 -24.22 -4.18 14.12
CA GLU A 123 -24.83 -4.60 15.39
C GLU A 123 -24.86 -6.12 15.56
N SER A 124 -24.87 -6.90 14.47
CA SER A 124 -24.84 -8.37 14.56
C SER A 124 -23.53 -8.91 15.14
N ALA A 125 -22.43 -8.21 14.91
CA ALA A 125 -21.11 -8.55 15.44
C ALA A 125 -20.91 -8.16 16.91
N LYS A 126 -21.82 -7.37 17.47
CA LYS A 126 -21.67 -6.81 18.83
C LYS A 126 -21.65 -7.89 19.90
N GLY A 127 -20.61 -7.86 20.76
CA GLY A 127 -20.40 -8.86 21.80
C GLY A 127 -19.69 -10.13 21.32
N SER A 128 -19.35 -10.24 20.03
CA SER A 128 -18.51 -11.30 19.47
C SER A 128 -17.04 -10.90 19.41
N GLU A 129 -16.17 -11.83 19.05
CA GLU A 129 -14.74 -11.54 18.79
C GLU A 129 -14.53 -10.57 17.62
N ALA A 130 -15.46 -10.54 16.66
CA ALA A 130 -15.42 -9.69 15.48
C ALA A 130 -15.99 -8.26 15.70
N GLU A 131 -16.45 -7.92 16.90
CA GLU A 131 -17.09 -6.62 17.16
C GLU A 131 -16.23 -5.44 16.67
N ASN A 132 -14.93 -5.45 16.99
CA ASN A 132 -14.03 -4.37 16.59
C ASN A 132 -13.77 -4.33 15.08
N ASP A 133 -13.93 -5.46 14.37
CA ASP A 133 -13.68 -5.55 12.94
C ASP A 133 -14.85 -5.05 12.11
N PHE A 134 -16.05 -5.05 12.67
CA PHE A 134 -17.28 -4.58 12.02
C PHE A 134 -17.74 -3.20 12.50
N ALA A 135 -17.40 -2.77 13.72
CA ALA A 135 -17.85 -1.48 14.26
C ALA A 135 -17.40 -0.29 13.41
N GLY A 136 -18.36 0.52 12.94
CA GLY A 136 -18.14 1.72 12.14
C GLY A 136 -17.55 1.45 10.74
N LEU A 137 -17.67 0.25 10.22
CA LEU A 137 -17.07 -0.14 8.94
C LEU A 137 -17.73 0.54 7.75
N PHE A 138 -19.01 0.91 7.88
CA PHE A 138 -19.79 1.65 6.88
C PHE A 138 -19.86 3.16 7.13
N ASP A 139 -19.19 3.72 8.15
CA ASP A 139 -19.27 5.15 8.49
C ASP A 139 -18.88 6.09 7.33
N ASP A 140 -17.92 5.66 6.49
CA ASP A 140 -17.48 6.41 5.32
C ASP A 140 -18.44 6.27 4.10
N TYR A 141 -19.49 5.44 4.23
CA TYR A 141 -20.52 5.23 3.22
C TYR A 141 -21.82 5.99 3.59
N ASP A 142 -21.75 7.32 3.65
CA ASP A 142 -22.90 8.18 4.00
C ASP A 142 -23.94 8.22 2.88
N VAL A 143 -24.95 7.33 2.97
CA VAL A 143 -26.09 7.23 2.02
C VAL A 143 -26.99 8.46 2.05
N ASN A 144 -26.91 9.29 3.10
CA ASN A 144 -27.69 10.51 3.27
C ASN A 144 -26.94 11.78 2.85
N SER A 145 -25.70 11.64 2.36
CA SER A 145 -24.87 12.77 1.96
C SER A 145 -25.49 13.63 0.86
N ASN A 146 -25.42 14.94 1.03
CA ASN A 146 -25.78 15.89 -0.02
C ASN A 146 -24.89 15.80 -1.27
N LYS A 147 -23.73 15.15 -1.17
CA LYS A 147 -22.84 14.88 -2.30
C LYS A 147 -23.48 13.91 -3.31
N LEU A 148 -24.28 12.95 -2.85
CA LEU A 148 -25.07 12.07 -3.73
C LEU A 148 -26.22 12.82 -4.41
N GLY A 149 -26.84 13.78 -3.73
CA GLY A 149 -27.94 14.58 -4.26
C GLY A 149 -28.62 15.46 -3.21
N ALA A 150 -29.10 16.59 -3.64
CA ALA A 150 -29.76 17.57 -2.75
C ALA A 150 -31.12 17.10 -2.20
N THR A 151 -31.73 16.05 -2.76
CA THR A 151 -33.02 15.50 -2.33
C THR A 151 -32.89 13.97 -2.17
N VAL A 152 -33.76 13.36 -1.36
CA VAL A 152 -33.84 11.90 -1.18
C VAL A 152 -33.94 11.20 -2.54
N ALA A 153 -34.88 11.64 -3.40
CA ALA A 153 -35.05 11.03 -4.72
C ALA A 153 -33.78 11.05 -5.58
N LYS A 154 -32.98 12.14 -5.55
CA LYS A 154 -31.71 12.22 -6.29
C LYS A 154 -30.63 11.36 -5.66
N ARG A 155 -30.59 11.24 -4.33
CA ARG A 155 -29.68 10.32 -3.65
C ARG A 155 -30.01 8.88 -4.01
N ASN A 156 -31.29 8.50 -3.92
CA ASN A 156 -31.74 7.15 -4.24
C ASN A 156 -31.48 6.79 -5.71
N GLU A 157 -31.68 7.72 -6.66
CA GLU A 157 -31.30 7.50 -8.08
C GLU A 157 -29.82 7.11 -8.21
N LYS A 158 -28.93 7.76 -7.46
CA LYS A 158 -27.49 7.46 -7.49
C LYS A 158 -27.15 6.13 -6.80
N LEU A 159 -27.81 5.85 -5.68
CA LEU A 159 -27.65 4.58 -4.97
C LEU A 159 -28.13 3.40 -5.81
N VAL A 160 -29.25 3.53 -6.55
CA VAL A 160 -29.70 2.50 -7.52
C VAL A 160 -28.65 2.25 -8.59
N LYS A 161 -28.09 3.33 -9.18
CA LYS A 161 -27.02 3.19 -10.19
C LYS A 161 -25.79 2.52 -9.63
N LEU A 162 -25.41 2.85 -8.41
CA LEU A 162 -24.27 2.26 -7.73
C LEU A 162 -24.47 0.78 -7.44
N LEU A 163 -25.63 0.39 -6.88
CA LEU A 163 -25.99 -1.00 -6.64
C LEU A 163 -26.02 -1.82 -7.93
N ASN A 164 -26.59 -1.27 -9.00
CA ASN A 164 -26.62 -1.93 -10.30
C ASN A 164 -25.21 -2.03 -10.91
N GLY A 165 -24.46 -0.94 -10.94
CA GLY A 165 -23.11 -0.92 -11.50
C GLY A 165 -22.19 -1.92 -10.81
N VAL A 166 -22.17 -1.93 -9.47
CA VAL A 166 -21.39 -2.91 -8.69
C VAL A 166 -21.98 -4.32 -8.86
N GLY A 167 -23.32 -4.46 -8.89
CA GLY A 167 -23.98 -5.76 -9.05
C GLY A 167 -23.76 -6.41 -10.43
N ASP A 168 -23.52 -5.60 -11.47
CA ASP A 168 -23.25 -6.07 -12.83
C ASP A 168 -21.76 -6.37 -13.08
N MET A 169 -20.88 -6.00 -12.16
CA MET A 169 -19.48 -6.40 -12.24
C MET A 169 -19.35 -7.92 -12.19
N ASN A 170 -18.56 -8.48 -13.08
CA ASN A 170 -18.19 -9.88 -13.02
C ASN A 170 -17.09 -10.06 -11.96
N LEU A 171 -17.48 -10.17 -10.70
CA LEU A 171 -16.59 -10.45 -9.57
C LEU A 171 -16.52 -11.96 -9.24
N GLY A 172 -17.30 -12.77 -9.94
CA GLY A 172 -17.25 -14.21 -10.13
C GLY A 172 -17.53 -15.09 -8.92
N ASP A 173 -17.75 -16.36 -9.23
CA ASP A 173 -17.53 -17.45 -8.26
C ASP A 173 -16.01 -17.67 -8.15
N VAL A 174 -15.48 -17.73 -6.93
CA VAL A 174 -14.05 -17.98 -6.63
C VAL A 174 -13.48 -19.18 -7.41
N LYS A 175 -14.34 -20.12 -7.81
CA LYS A 175 -13.99 -21.33 -8.58
C LYS A 175 -13.75 -21.07 -10.08
N ASP A 176 -14.33 -20.01 -10.64
CA ASP A 176 -14.33 -19.74 -12.08
C ASP A 176 -13.33 -18.68 -12.53
N HIS A 177 -12.84 -17.85 -11.59
CA HIS A 177 -11.86 -16.79 -11.88
C HIS A 177 -10.42 -17.24 -11.62
N SER A 178 -9.52 -16.75 -12.48
CA SER A 178 -8.08 -16.92 -12.31
C SER A 178 -7.45 -15.81 -11.46
N ILE A 179 -8.24 -14.80 -11.07
CA ILE A 179 -7.85 -13.65 -10.24
C ILE A 179 -8.72 -13.56 -8.99
N ASP A 180 -8.22 -12.93 -7.95
CA ASP A 180 -9.00 -12.42 -6.83
C ASP A 180 -9.72 -11.13 -7.30
N ALA A 181 -10.93 -11.26 -7.81
CA ALA A 181 -11.61 -10.17 -8.49
C ALA A 181 -12.00 -9.03 -7.54
N PHE A 182 -12.36 -9.32 -6.29
CA PHE A 182 -12.67 -8.27 -5.30
C PHE A 182 -11.42 -7.53 -4.85
N GLY A 183 -10.34 -8.24 -4.55
CA GLY A 183 -9.06 -7.65 -4.20
C GLY A 183 -8.43 -6.87 -5.36
N ASP A 184 -8.45 -7.41 -6.59
CA ASP A 184 -7.98 -6.69 -7.79
C ASP A 184 -8.80 -5.41 -8.05
N ALA A 185 -10.12 -5.42 -7.83
CA ALA A 185 -10.96 -4.24 -7.94
C ALA A 185 -10.60 -3.18 -6.88
N TYR A 186 -10.36 -3.60 -5.64
CA TYR A 186 -9.90 -2.72 -4.57
C TYR A 186 -8.57 -2.06 -4.92
N GLU A 187 -7.56 -2.84 -5.29
CA GLU A 187 -6.24 -2.32 -5.65
C GLU A 187 -6.29 -1.35 -6.84
N TYR A 188 -7.12 -1.66 -7.83
CA TYR A 188 -7.32 -0.77 -8.97
C TYR A 188 -7.95 0.56 -8.57
N LEU A 189 -9.02 0.55 -7.77
CA LEU A 189 -9.65 1.76 -7.24
C LEU A 189 -8.67 2.61 -6.43
N MET A 190 -7.87 1.99 -5.57
CA MET A 190 -6.87 2.69 -4.77
C MET A 190 -5.78 3.30 -5.63
N THR A 191 -5.29 2.58 -6.66
CA THR A 191 -4.26 3.08 -7.61
C THR A 191 -4.79 4.25 -8.44
N MET A 192 -6.00 4.11 -9.01
CA MET A 192 -6.67 5.17 -9.77
C MET A 192 -6.85 6.42 -8.93
N TYR A 193 -7.22 6.25 -7.67
CA TYR A 193 -7.40 7.31 -6.72
C TYR A 193 -6.06 7.98 -6.36
N ALA A 194 -5.03 7.22 -5.96
CA ALA A 194 -3.72 7.74 -5.59
C ALA A 194 -3.08 8.55 -6.73
N SER A 195 -3.26 8.11 -7.98
CA SER A 195 -2.75 8.81 -9.16
C SER A 195 -3.41 10.18 -9.40
N ASN A 196 -4.65 10.35 -8.96
CA ASN A 196 -5.43 11.59 -9.15
C ASN A 196 -5.41 12.53 -7.93
N ALA A 197 -5.11 12.02 -6.73
CA ALA A 197 -5.14 12.77 -5.47
C ALA A 197 -3.90 13.65 -5.21
N GLY A 198 -2.90 13.64 -6.08
CA GLY A 198 -1.68 14.45 -5.93
C GLY A 198 -0.86 14.06 -4.70
N LYS A 199 -0.38 15.05 -3.92
CA LYS A 199 0.50 14.80 -2.75
C LYS A 199 -0.13 13.92 -1.68
N SER A 200 -1.44 13.98 -1.49
CA SER A 200 -2.15 13.19 -0.47
C SER A 200 -2.27 11.71 -0.85
N GLY A 201 -2.23 11.37 -2.14
CA GLY A 201 -2.35 9.97 -2.58
C GLY A 201 -1.14 9.10 -2.23
N GLY A 202 0.06 9.68 -2.22
CA GLY A 202 1.30 8.96 -1.88
C GLY A 202 1.49 8.68 -0.39
N GLU A 203 0.72 9.34 0.48
CA GLU A 203 0.80 9.14 1.94
C GLU A 203 0.02 7.90 2.39
N PHE A 204 -0.92 7.41 1.58
CA PHE A 204 -1.83 6.32 1.95
C PHE A 204 -1.69 5.04 1.12
N PHE A 205 -0.88 5.07 0.08
CA PHE A 205 -0.76 3.95 -0.85
C PHE A 205 0.69 3.70 -1.26
N THR A 206 1.17 2.48 -0.99
CA THR A 206 2.48 2.02 -1.44
C THR A 206 2.32 1.32 -2.80
N PRO A 207 3.12 1.68 -3.83
CA PRO A 207 3.08 0.99 -5.12
C PRO A 207 3.29 -0.52 -4.96
N ALA A 208 2.51 -1.32 -5.71
CA ALA A 208 2.49 -2.77 -5.58
C ALA A 208 3.86 -3.43 -5.83
N ASP A 209 4.68 -2.87 -6.73
CA ASP A 209 6.04 -3.30 -7.01
C ASP A 209 6.98 -3.05 -5.82
N VAL A 210 6.85 -1.90 -5.15
CA VAL A 210 7.61 -1.61 -3.92
C VAL A 210 7.17 -2.51 -2.78
N SER A 211 5.85 -2.76 -2.64
CA SER A 211 5.30 -3.69 -1.65
C SER A 211 5.83 -5.11 -1.87
N GLU A 212 5.93 -5.54 -3.12
CA GLU A 212 6.54 -6.82 -3.48
C GLU A 212 8.01 -6.88 -3.09
N LEU A 213 8.79 -5.85 -3.41
CA LEU A 213 10.20 -5.79 -3.06
C LEU A 213 10.40 -5.86 -1.54
N LEU A 214 9.67 -5.07 -0.74
CA LEU A 214 9.76 -5.08 0.73
C LEU A 214 9.47 -6.46 1.30
N THR A 215 8.38 -7.08 0.85
CA THR A 215 7.98 -8.40 1.33
C THR A 215 9.01 -9.47 0.95
N ARG A 216 9.49 -9.47 -0.29
CA ARG A 216 10.53 -10.42 -0.73
C ARG A 216 11.82 -10.26 0.03
N LEU A 217 12.28 -9.03 0.32
CA LEU A 217 13.45 -8.77 1.19
C LEU A 217 13.23 -9.31 2.61
N GLY A 218 12.03 -9.10 3.16
CA GLY A 218 11.66 -9.54 4.51
C GLY A 218 11.53 -11.06 4.65
N THR A 219 11.28 -11.76 3.55
CA THR A 219 10.96 -13.20 3.51
C THR A 219 12.09 -14.07 2.91
N VAL A 220 13.24 -13.49 2.56
CA VAL A 220 14.37 -14.27 2.03
C VAL A 220 14.72 -15.43 2.97
N GLY A 221 14.71 -16.65 2.41
CA GLY A 221 14.99 -17.89 3.13
C GLY A 221 13.88 -18.38 4.06
N LYS A 222 12.68 -17.80 3.99
CA LYS A 222 11.51 -18.23 4.75
C LYS A 222 10.43 -18.76 3.81
N THR A 223 9.77 -19.83 4.20
CA THR A 223 8.61 -20.41 3.50
C THR A 223 7.30 -20.16 4.24
N GLU A 224 7.37 -19.77 5.51
CA GLU A 224 6.26 -19.47 6.38
C GLU A 224 6.66 -18.42 7.41
N ILE A 225 5.69 -17.70 7.93
CA ILE A 225 5.85 -16.61 8.90
C ILE A 225 4.76 -16.75 9.96
N ASN A 226 5.10 -16.44 11.21
CA ASN A 226 4.12 -16.45 12.28
C ASN A 226 3.15 -15.28 12.19
N LYS A 227 3.67 -14.05 12.24
CA LYS A 227 2.89 -12.80 12.24
C LYS A 227 3.56 -11.75 11.35
N VAL A 228 2.75 -11.01 10.63
CA VAL A 228 3.15 -9.81 9.85
C VAL A 228 2.65 -8.56 10.56
N TYR A 229 3.47 -7.50 10.60
CA TYR A 229 3.12 -6.24 11.25
C TYR A 229 3.50 -5.02 10.39
N ASP A 230 2.64 -4.02 10.41
CA ASP A 230 2.91 -2.68 9.87
C ASP A 230 2.49 -1.60 10.89
N PRO A 231 3.44 -0.79 11.44
CA PRO A 231 3.17 0.26 12.40
C PRO A 231 2.42 1.48 11.84
N ALA A 232 2.25 1.58 10.53
CA ALA A 232 1.54 2.64 9.82
C ALA A 232 0.88 2.04 8.58
N CYS A 233 -0.06 1.09 8.80
CA CYS A 233 -0.49 0.14 7.80
C CYS A 233 -1.30 0.74 6.64
N GLY A 234 -1.76 1.98 6.77
CA GLY A 234 -2.53 2.62 5.71
C GLY A 234 -3.74 1.77 5.31
N SER A 235 -3.86 1.49 4.03
CA SER A 235 -4.93 0.63 3.48
C SER A 235 -4.68 -0.88 3.62
N GLY A 236 -3.57 -1.31 4.24
CA GLY A 236 -3.24 -2.72 4.47
C GLY A 236 -2.68 -3.48 3.26
N SER A 237 -2.57 -2.85 2.09
CA SER A 237 -2.08 -3.53 0.87
C SER A 237 -0.68 -4.12 1.02
N LEU A 238 0.18 -3.49 1.83
CA LEU A 238 1.52 -4.00 2.11
C LEU A 238 1.51 -5.25 2.99
N LEU A 239 0.61 -5.32 3.98
CA LEU A 239 0.41 -6.51 4.81
C LEU A 239 -0.04 -7.71 3.96
N LEU A 240 -1.05 -7.51 3.11
CA LEU A 240 -1.61 -8.54 2.24
C LEU A 240 -0.61 -9.07 1.19
N LYS A 241 0.40 -8.27 0.84
CA LYS A 241 1.44 -8.70 -0.10
C LYS A 241 2.22 -9.92 0.40
N ALA A 242 2.37 -10.09 1.71
CA ALA A 242 3.03 -11.25 2.29
C ALA A 242 2.28 -12.57 1.97
N GLU A 243 0.95 -12.54 2.02
CA GLU A 243 0.12 -13.71 1.62
C GLU A 243 0.24 -14.02 0.13
N SER A 244 0.18 -12.98 -0.71
CA SER A 244 0.32 -13.12 -2.16
C SER A 244 1.65 -13.77 -2.58
N ILE A 245 2.74 -13.57 -1.80
CA ILE A 245 4.08 -14.09 -2.11
C ILE A 245 4.31 -15.47 -1.49
N LEU A 246 3.93 -15.65 -0.23
CA LEU A 246 4.20 -16.88 0.51
C LEU A 246 3.10 -17.95 0.34
N GLY A 247 1.87 -17.52 0.04
CA GLY A 247 0.67 -18.36 0.02
C GLY A 247 -0.21 -18.18 1.25
N LYS A 248 -1.49 -18.47 1.10
CA LYS A 248 -2.54 -18.22 2.10
C LYS A 248 -2.26 -18.87 3.47
N ASP A 249 -1.77 -20.10 3.48
CA ASP A 249 -1.51 -20.86 4.71
C ASP A 249 -0.14 -20.59 5.33
N ALA A 250 0.71 -19.79 4.67
CA ALA A 250 2.08 -19.52 5.11
C ALA A 250 2.16 -18.50 6.25
N ILE A 251 1.08 -17.73 6.48
CA ILE A 251 0.99 -16.77 7.59
C ILE A 251 0.11 -17.36 8.67
N ARG A 252 0.75 -17.89 9.72
CA ARG A 252 0.09 -18.75 10.71
C ARG A 252 -0.89 -18.01 11.61
N ASN A 253 -0.45 -16.89 12.19
CA ASN A 253 -1.19 -16.13 13.20
C ASN A 253 -1.62 -14.74 12.70
N GLY A 254 -1.56 -14.51 11.38
CA GLY A 254 -2.23 -13.42 10.71
C GLY A 254 -1.48 -12.09 10.65
N PHE A 255 -2.25 -11.04 10.43
CA PHE A 255 -1.82 -9.70 10.09
C PHE A 255 -2.12 -8.73 11.22
N TYR A 256 -1.17 -7.88 11.54
CA TYR A 256 -1.28 -6.86 12.58
C TYR A 256 -0.92 -5.51 12.00
N GLY A 257 -1.66 -4.49 12.36
CA GLY A 257 -1.40 -3.15 11.88
C GLY A 257 -1.95 -2.09 12.81
N GLN A 258 -1.42 -0.89 12.66
CA GLN A 258 -1.93 0.27 13.37
C GLN A 258 -1.97 1.47 12.44
N GLU A 259 -3.09 2.20 12.46
CA GLU A 259 -3.34 3.37 11.62
C GLU A 259 -4.01 4.47 12.45
N ILE A 260 -3.56 5.70 12.30
CA ILE A 260 -4.08 6.83 13.09
C ILE A 260 -5.36 7.42 12.47
N ASN A 261 -5.52 7.30 11.16
CA ASN A 261 -6.65 7.88 10.43
C ASN A 261 -7.80 6.88 10.36
N ILE A 262 -8.96 7.24 10.91
CA ILE A 262 -10.14 6.37 11.00
C ILE A 262 -10.63 5.89 9.62
N THR A 263 -10.69 6.77 8.62
CA THR A 263 -11.12 6.40 7.26
C THR A 263 -10.15 5.40 6.62
N THR A 264 -8.84 5.61 6.79
CA THR A 264 -7.82 4.70 6.27
C THR A 264 -7.81 3.37 7.03
N TYR A 265 -8.06 3.41 8.33
CA TYR A 265 -8.27 2.22 9.16
C TYR A 265 -9.49 1.40 8.67
N ASN A 266 -10.63 2.04 8.37
CA ASN A 266 -11.80 1.37 7.80
C ASN A 266 -11.48 0.74 6.44
N LEU A 267 -10.75 1.45 5.58
CA LEU A 267 -10.29 0.93 4.29
C LEU A 267 -9.37 -0.30 4.45
N CYS A 268 -8.52 -0.34 5.47
CA CYS A 268 -7.67 -1.49 5.76
C CYS A 268 -8.50 -2.73 6.11
N ARG A 269 -9.47 -2.60 7.01
CA ARG A 269 -10.36 -3.72 7.39
C ARG A 269 -11.18 -4.23 6.21
N ILE A 270 -11.77 -3.33 5.42
CA ILE A 270 -12.47 -3.68 4.17
C ILE A 270 -11.53 -4.44 3.22
N ASN A 271 -10.29 -3.99 3.09
CA ASN A 271 -9.29 -4.63 2.24
C ASN A 271 -8.97 -6.05 2.70
N MET A 272 -8.80 -6.27 4.02
CA MET A 272 -8.60 -7.63 4.57
C MET A 272 -9.75 -8.56 4.18
N PHE A 273 -10.99 -8.14 4.40
CA PHE A 273 -12.16 -8.95 4.03
C PHE A 273 -12.24 -9.20 2.53
N LEU A 274 -12.04 -8.19 1.68
CA LEU A 274 -12.11 -8.35 0.23
C LEU A 274 -11.06 -9.29 -0.35
N HIS A 275 -9.96 -9.54 0.38
CA HIS A 275 -8.95 -10.56 0.08
C HIS A 275 -9.20 -11.90 0.81
N ASP A 276 -10.43 -12.12 1.30
CA ASP A 276 -10.84 -13.35 2.00
C ASP A 276 -9.98 -13.67 3.24
N VAL A 277 -9.52 -12.63 3.95
CA VAL A 277 -8.89 -12.77 5.26
C VAL A 277 -9.97 -12.74 6.33
N GLY A 278 -10.12 -13.84 7.08
CA GLY A 278 -11.10 -13.93 8.16
C GLY A 278 -10.80 -12.97 9.32
N PHE A 279 -11.85 -12.59 10.07
CA PHE A 279 -11.71 -11.70 11.23
C PHE A 279 -10.75 -12.24 12.29
N ASP A 280 -10.59 -13.56 12.41
CA ASP A 280 -9.65 -14.23 13.30
C ASP A 280 -8.18 -14.17 12.84
N LYS A 281 -7.91 -13.64 11.64
CA LYS A 281 -6.61 -13.61 10.99
C LYS A 281 -6.01 -12.21 10.86
N PHE A 282 -6.71 -11.15 11.27
CA PHE A 282 -6.13 -9.82 11.32
C PHE A 282 -6.53 -9.08 12.61
N ASN A 283 -5.66 -8.19 13.05
CA ASN A 283 -5.90 -7.28 14.16
C ASN A 283 -5.34 -5.91 13.77
N ILE A 284 -6.23 -5.02 13.35
CA ILE A 284 -5.88 -3.65 12.97
C ILE A 284 -6.41 -2.72 14.05
N ALA A 285 -5.56 -1.82 14.56
CA ALA A 285 -5.92 -0.86 15.59
C ALA A 285 -5.92 0.57 15.06
N CYS A 286 -6.88 1.39 15.52
CA CYS A 286 -6.98 2.80 15.16
C CYS A 286 -6.47 3.68 16.30
N GLU A 287 -5.14 3.93 16.31
CA GLU A 287 -4.48 4.75 17.34
C GLU A 287 -3.09 5.22 16.88
N ASP A 288 -2.52 6.22 17.58
CA ASP A 288 -1.13 6.66 17.34
C ASP A 288 -0.13 5.61 17.83
N THR A 289 0.53 4.93 16.93
CA THR A 289 1.52 3.88 17.20
C THR A 289 2.65 4.31 18.13
N LEU A 290 3.09 5.55 18.04
CA LEU A 290 4.24 6.02 18.82
C LEU A 290 3.87 6.36 20.26
N ILE A 291 2.61 6.74 20.49
CA ILE A 291 2.13 7.21 21.80
C ILE A 291 1.25 6.17 22.49
N SER A 292 0.38 5.52 21.72
CA SER A 292 -0.61 4.54 22.18
C SER A 292 -0.55 3.24 21.36
N PRO A 293 0.58 2.50 21.42
CA PRO A 293 0.71 1.23 20.70
C PRO A 293 -0.24 0.18 21.26
N GLN A 294 -0.96 -0.52 20.41
CA GLN A 294 -2.04 -1.43 20.80
C GLN A 294 -1.62 -2.92 20.85
N HIS A 295 -0.54 -3.29 20.17
CA HIS A 295 -0.12 -4.70 20.03
C HIS A 295 1.00 -5.12 20.99
N TRP A 296 0.95 -4.64 22.25
CA TRP A 296 1.92 -5.03 23.30
C TRP A 296 1.90 -6.52 23.64
N ASP A 297 0.73 -7.13 23.58
CA ASP A 297 0.55 -8.56 23.88
C ASP A 297 0.73 -9.44 22.64
N ASP A 298 0.76 -8.83 21.45
CA ASP A 298 0.88 -9.53 20.17
C ASP A 298 2.34 -9.65 19.72
N GLU A 299 3.24 -8.76 20.15
CA GLU A 299 4.65 -8.81 19.82
C GLU A 299 5.32 -10.11 20.34
N PRO A 300 6.41 -10.61 19.76
CA PRO A 300 7.16 -10.07 18.64
C PRO A 300 6.63 -10.53 17.28
N PHE A 301 7.01 -9.79 16.22
CA PHE A 301 6.65 -10.06 14.83
C PHE A 301 7.83 -10.57 14.00
N GLU A 302 7.61 -11.61 13.18
CA GLU A 302 8.66 -12.18 12.34
C GLU A 302 8.89 -11.42 11.03
N LEU A 303 7.87 -10.74 10.54
CA LEU A 303 7.96 -9.83 9.41
C LEU A 303 7.37 -8.48 9.80
N ILE A 304 8.17 -7.43 9.66
CA ILE A 304 7.70 -6.06 9.74
C ILE A 304 7.95 -5.41 8.39
N VAL A 305 6.89 -4.94 7.75
CA VAL A 305 6.95 -4.18 6.49
C VAL A 305 6.22 -2.88 6.67
N SER A 306 6.79 -1.78 6.21
CA SER A 306 6.14 -0.48 6.34
C SER A 306 6.63 0.53 5.32
N ASN A 307 5.74 1.40 4.90
CA ASN A 307 6.05 2.66 4.25
C ASN A 307 5.71 3.78 5.22
N LEU A 308 6.72 4.26 5.95
CA LEU A 308 6.53 5.23 7.04
C LEU A 308 6.02 6.59 6.52
N PRO A 309 5.18 7.29 7.32
CA PRO A 309 4.83 8.68 7.02
C PRO A 309 6.07 9.58 7.15
N TYR A 310 6.50 10.22 6.06
CA TYR A 310 7.78 10.95 6.03
C TYR A 310 7.71 12.26 6.79
N SER A 311 8.70 12.45 7.69
CA SER A 311 8.96 13.73 8.36
C SER A 311 7.74 14.35 9.06
N ILE A 312 6.85 13.54 9.61
CA ILE A 312 5.72 14.01 10.41
C ILE A 312 6.18 14.43 11.83
N LYS A 313 5.42 15.31 12.45
CA LYS A 313 5.61 15.68 13.86
C LYS A 313 5.04 14.61 14.77
N TRP A 314 5.67 14.42 15.93
CA TRP A 314 5.19 13.55 16.98
C TRP A 314 5.46 14.18 18.37
N ALA A 315 5.01 13.55 19.46
CA ALA A 315 5.20 14.10 20.80
C ALA A 315 6.69 14.26 21.17
N GLY A 316 7.53 13.28 20.85
CA GLY A 316 8.97 13.34 21.11
C GLY A 316 9.27 13.67 22.58
N ASP A 317 10.15 14.67 22.79
CA ASP A 317 10.59 15.14 24.10
C ASP A 317 9.56 16.00 24.86
N GLU A 318 8.44 16.35 24.24
CA GLU A 318 7.31 17.00 24.91
C GLU A 318 6.57 16.03 25.85
N ASN A 319 6.66 14.72 25.60
CA ASN A 319 6.20 13.69 26.52
C ASN A 319 7.39 13.07 27.28
N PRO A 320 7.65 13.46 28.53
CA PRO A 320 8.84 13.02 29.29
C PRO A 320 8.83 11.51 29.59
N LEU A 321 7.70 10.82 29.45
CA LEU A 321 7.62 9.38 29.67
C LEU A 321 8.28 8.60 28.53
N LEU A 322 8.29 9.13 27.31
CA LEU A 322 8.82 8.45 26.13
C LEU A 322 10.32 8.16 26.22
N ILE A 323 11.09 8.93 26.95
CA ILE A 323 12.53 8.66 27.12
C ILE A 323 12.80 7.34 27.89
N ASN A 324 11.84 6.90 28.69
CA ASN A 324 11.90 5.65 29.45
C ASN A 324 11.09 4.52 28.79
N ASP A 325 10.40 4.80 27.69
CA ASP A 325 9.67 3.79 26.94
C ASP A 325 10.67 2.74 26.41
N PRO A 326 10.43 1.43 26.65
CA PRO A 326 11.36 0.36 26.26
C PRO A 326 11.64 0.31 24.76
N ARG A 327 10.78 0.89 23.93
CA ARG A 327 10.99 0.99 22.49
C ARG A 327 12.08 2.02 22.13
N PHE A 328 12.20 3.11 22.87
CA PHE A 328 13.08 4.25 22.56
C PHE A 328 14.28 4.38 23.51
N ALA A 329 14.12 4.00 24.78
CA ALA A 329 15.15 4.10 25.82
C ALA A 329 16.53 3.52 25.42
N PRO A 330 16.62 2.39 24.69
CA PRO A 330 17.92 1.78 24.36
C PRO A 330 18.86 2.69 23.56
N ALA A 331 18.35 3.59 22.72
CA ALA A 331 19.19 4.53 21.98
C ALA A 331 19.68 5.72 22.84
N GLY A 332 19.17 5.88 24.07
CA GLY A 332 19.53 6.97 24.97
C GLY A 332 19.09 8.36 24.49
N VAL A 333 18.31 8.46 23.44
CA VAL A 333 17.83 9.71 22.85
C VAL A 333 16.53 9.46 22.09
N LEU A 334 15.61 10.41 22.12
CA LEU A 334 14.40 10.38 21.30
C LEU A 334 14.68 10.94 19.91
N ALA A 335 13.95 10.45 18.91
CA ALA A 335 13.90 11.07 17.60
C ALA A 335 13.43 12.53 17.70
N PRO A 336 13.85 13.43 16.78
CA PRO A 336 13.43 14.82 16.81
C PRO A 336 11.90 14.93 16.75
N LYS A 337 11.27 15.76 17.58
CA LYS A 337 9.81 15.97 17.58
C LYS A 337 9.22 16.41 16.23
N SER A 338 10.05 17.03 15.40
CA SER A 338 9.65 17.45 14.04
C SER A 338 9.68 16.34 13.00
N LYS A 339 10.20 15.15 13.35
CA LYS A 339 10.47 14.03 12.43
C LYS A 339 10.39 12.70 13.17
N ALA A 340 9.26 12.03 13.03
CA ALA A 340 8.98 10.76 13.70
C ALA A 340 9.69 9.54 13.07
N ASP A 341 10.32 9.71 11.91
CA ASP A 341 10.88 8.62 11.11
C ASP A 341 11.69 7.62 11.96
N MET A 342 12.69 8.12 12.72
CA MET A 342 13.53 7.27 13.57
C MET A 342 12.80 6.70 14.80
N ALA A 343 11.68 7.29 15.24
CA ALA A 343 10.86 6.72 16.29
C ALA A 343 10.13 5.45 15.78
N PHE A 344 9.59 5.49 14.58
CA PHE A 344 9.01 4.30 13.93
C PHE A 344 10.06 3.19 13.70
N ILE A 345 11.29 3.54 13.31
CA ILE A 345 12.40 2.57 13.18
C ILE A 345 12.69 1.90 14.54
N MET A 346 12.80 2.68 15.62
CA MET A 346 13.04 2.14 16.95
C MET A 346 11.87 1.29 17.47
N HIS A 347 10.64 1.72 17.22
CA HIS A 347 9.45 0.94 17.52
C HIS A 347 9.45 -0.41 16.78
N SER A 348 9.69 -0.39 15.48
CA SER A 348 9.76 -1.60 14.64
C SER A 348 10.86 -2.54 15.12
N LEU A 349 12.04 -2.01 15.43
CA LEU A 349 13.14 -2.83 15.97
C LEU A 349 12.77 -3.45 17.34
N SER A 350 12.12 -2.70 18.21
CA SER A 350 11.71 -3.21 19.53
C SER A 350 10.81 -4.44 19.39
N TRP A 351 9.81 -4.36 18.53
CA TRP A 351 8.80 -5.39 18.31
C TRP A 351 9.20 -6.49 17.32
N LEU A 352 10.38 -6.37 16.71
CA LEU A 352 10.90 -7.39 15.80
C LEU A 352 11.28 -8.66 16.58
N ALA A 353 10.88 -9.83 16.08
CA ALA A 353 11.29 -11.11 16.60
C ALA A 353 12.81 -11.32 16.45
N SER A 354 13.39 -12.19 17.27
CA SER A 354 14.82 -12.50 17.20
C SER A 354 15.24 -13.10 15.84
N ASN A 355 14.35 -13.86 15.20
CA ASN A 355 14.51 -14.41 13.84
C ASN A 355 13.79 -13.57 12.77
N GLY A 356 13.30 -12.40 13.15
CA GLY A 356 12.50 -11.51 12.30
C GLY A 356 13.36 -10.67 11.35
N THR A 357 12.70 -10.18 10.30
CA THR A 357 13.24 -9.18 9.38
C THR A 357 12.26 -8.01 9.27
N ALA A 358 12.77 -6.79 9.42
CA ALA A 358 12.03 -5.58 9.13
C ALA A 358 12.55 -4.95 7.84
N ALA A 359 11.66 -4.70 6.87
CA ALA A 359 11.97 -4.00 5.62
C ALA A 359 11.09 -2.75 5.52
N ILE A 360 11.71 -1.58 5.64
CA ILE A 360 11.00 -0.32 5.87
C ILE A 360 11.42 0.73 4.84
N VAL A 361 10.45 1.33 4.15
CA VAL A 361 10.70 2.49 3.28
C VAL A 361 10.94 3.72 4.14
N CYS A 362 12.01 4.42 3.83
CA CYS A 362 12.48 5.56 4.59
C CYS A 362 12.73 6.78 3.71
N PHE A 363 12.56 7.96 4.30
CA PHE A 363 13.06 9.19 3.71
C PHE A 363 14.60 9.22 3.76
N PRO A 364 15.32 9.52 2.68
CA PRO A 364 16.79 9.41 2.63
C PRO A 364 17.52 10.24 3.69
N GLY A 365 16.91 11.34 4.12
CA GLY A 365 17.50 12.23 5.12
C GLY A 365 17.86 11.57 6.44
N ILE A 366 17.15 10.51 6.86
CA ILE A 366 17.47 9.80 8.10
C ILE A 366 18.82 9.08 8.02
N MET A 367 19.33 8.83 6.83
CA MET A 367 20.60 8.12 6.62
C MET A 367 21.82 8.98 6.92
N TYR A 368 21.73 10.32 6.85
CA TYR A 368 22.90 11.21 7.00
C TYR A 368 22.73 12.39 7.96
N ARG A 369 21.50 12.72 8.41
CA ARG A 369 21.30 13.86 9.32
C ARG A 369 22.02 13.64 10.64
N GLY A 370 22.51 14.74 11.23
CA GLY A 370 23.18 14.73 12.53
C GLY A 370 22.23 14.73 13.73
N GLY A 371 22.75 15.06 14.91
CA GLY A 371 21.97 15.19 16.14
C GLY A 371 21.42 13.86 16.66
N ALA A 372 20.15 13.85 17.05
CA ALA A 372 19.49 12.66 17.61
C ALA A 372 19.41 11.51 16.59
N GLU A 373 19.12 11.80 15.31
CA GLU A 373 19.05 10.79 14.28
C GLU A 373 20.40 10.06 14.09
N LYS A 374 21.54 10.78 14.17
CA LYS A 374 22.88 10.16 14.16
C LYS A 374 23.09 9.23 15.35
N LYS A 375 22.71 9.64 16.55
CA LYS A 375 22.85 8.80 17.76
C LYS A 375 22.02 7.51 17.66
N ILE A 376 20.84 7.58 17.09
CA ILE A 376 20.01 6.40 16.85
C ILE A 376 20.68 5.50 15.80
N ARG A 377 21.19 6.03 14.66
CA ARG A 377 21.95 5.24 13.69
C ARG A 377 23.17 4.58 14.33
N GLN A 378 23.91 5.30 15.16
CA GLN A 378 25.02 4.74 15.90
C GLN A 378 24.58 3.55 16.76
N TYR A 379 23.50 3.71 17.54
CA TYR A 379 22.92 2.61 18.32
C TYR A 379 22.57 1.39 17.43
N LEU A 380 21.93 1.63 16.29
CA LEU A 380 21.55 0.56 15.36
C LEU A 380 22.76 -0.20 14.80
N ILE A 381 23.82 0.51 14.42
CA ILE A 381 25.04 -0.04 13.85
C ILE A 381 25.88 -0.75 14.92
N ASP A 382 26.09 -0.12 16.08
CA ASP A 382 26.89 -0.69 17.18
C ASP A 382 26.31 -2.01 17.69
N ASN A 383 24.99 -2.20 17.56
CA ASN A 383 24.29 -3.44 17.91
C ASN A 383 24.01 -4.38 16.74
N SER A 384 24.58 -4.13 15.56
CA SER A 384 24.45 -4.99 14.36
C SER A 384 23.00 -5.17 13.85
N TYR A 385 22.10 -4.19 14.05
CA TYR A 385 20.71 -4.33 13.64
C TYR A 385 20.45 -3.99 12.18
N VAL A 386 21.25 -3.11 11.57
CA VAL A 386 21.10 -2.77 10.14
C VAL A 386 21.76 -3.85 9.28
N ASP A 387 20.98 -4.48 8.40
CA ASP A 387 21.44 -5.53 7.49
C ASP A 387 21.74 -4.99 6.09
N CYS A 388 20.83 -4.17 5.55
CA CYS A 388 20.99 -3.60 4.22
C CYS A 388 20.32 -2.21 4.12
N ILE A 389 20.92 -1.35 3.29
CA ILE A 389 20.31 -0.09 2.84
C ILE A 389 20.24 -0.12 1.31
N ILE A 390 19.06 0.10 0.75
CA ILE A 390 18.82 0.08 -0.69
C ILE A 390 18.33 1.46 -1.12
N GLN A 391 19.03 2.12 -2.02
CA GLN A 391 18.57 3.35 -2.65
C GLN A 391 17.64 3.00 -3.80
N LEU A 392 16.40 3.50 -3.77
CA LEU A 392 15.40 3.25 -4.80
C LEU A 392 15.45 4.32 -5.91
N PRO A 393 14.89 4.02 -7.09
CA PRO A 393 14.68 5.00 -8.15
C PRO A 393 13.82 6.17 -7.67
N ASN A 394 13.99 7.33 -8.27
CA ASN A 394 13.08 8.45 -8.08
C ASN A 394 11.72 8.19 -8.74
N ASN A 395 10.71 9.02 -8.45
CA ASN A 395 9.37 8.96 -9.06
C ASN A 395 8.69 7.57 -9.00
N LEU A 396 9.00 6.72 -8.01
CA LEU A 396 8.25 5.47 -7.77
C LEU A 396 6.91 5.74 -7.07
N PHE A 397 6.91 6.64 -6.10
CA PHE A 397 5.74 6.94 -5.29
C PHE A 397 4.87 8.05 -5.91
N PHE A 398 3.56 7.92 -5.77
CA PHE A 398 2.64 8.95 -6.23
C PHE A 398 2.83 10.26 -5.45
N GLY A 399 2.72 11.38 -6.15
CA GLY A 399 2.78 12.71 -5.54
C GLY A 399 4.16 13.19 -5.08
N THR A 400 5.22 12.40 -5.22
CA THR A 400 6.59 12.81 -4.90
C THR A 400 7.60 12.34 -5.94
N SER A 401 8.58 13.22 -6.22
CA SER A 401 9.73 12.87 -7.07
C SER A 401 10.96 12.40 -6.27
N ILE A 402 10.83 12.28 -4.95
CA ILE A 402 11.95 11.96 -4.07
C ILE A 402 12.35 10.50 -4.26
N ALA A 403 13.64 10.24 -4.45
CA ALA A 403 14.21 8.90 -4.39
C ALA A 403 14.23 8.46 -2.92
N THR A 404 13.41 7.48 -2.56
CA THR A 404 13.35 6.91 -1.22
C THR A 404 14.42 5.83 -1.04
N CYS A 405 14.56 5.31 0.16
CA CYS A 405 15.43 4.17 0.43
C CYS A 405 14.72 3.12 1.29
N ILE A 406 15.19 1.89 1.25
CA ILE A 406 14.74 0.82 2.13
C ILE A 406 15.83 0.55 3.16
N MET A 407 15.44 0.47 4.44
CA MET A 407 16.27 -0.04 5.53
C MET A 407 15.79 -1.45 5.87
N VAL A 408 16.70 -2.42 5.79
CA VAL A 408 16.44 -3.79 6.24
C VAL A 408 17.15 -4.00 7.57
N MET A 409 16.39 -4.43 8.57
CA MET A 409 16.90 -4.71 9.92
C MET A 409 16.67 -6.15 10.33
N LYS A 410 17.61 -6.71 11.09
CA LYS A 410 17.55 -8.05 11.68
C LYS A 410 18.17 -8.04 13.08
N LYS A 411 17.68 -8.89 13.99
CA LYS A 411 18.26 -9.08 15.33
C LYS A 411 19.27 -10.24 15.40
N ASN A 412 19.23 -11.17 14.47
CA ASN A 412 20.04 -12.41 14.48
C ASN A 412 21.24 -12.39 13.54
N LYS A 413 21.79 -11.23 13.23
CA LYS A 413 22.99 -11.13 12.40
C LYS A 413 24.19 -11.77 13.10
N THR A 414 25.01 -12.46 12.32
CA THR A 414 26.23 -13.12 12.79
C THR A 414 27.48 -12.25 12.59
N ASP A 415 27.34 -11.16 11.84
CA ASP A 415 28.40 -10.18 11.60
C ASP A 415 27.85 -8.75 11.74
N ASN A 416 28.72 -7.75 11.74
CA ASN A 416 28.36 -6.34 11.78
C ASN A 416 28.56 -5.63 10.43
N LYS A 417 28.46 -6.38 9.32
CA LYS A 417 28.56 -5.80 7.98
C LYS A 417 27.21 -5.28 7.51
N VAL A 418 27.22 -4.20 6.76
CA VAL A 418 26.04 -3.59 6.15
C VAL A 418 26.17 -3.65 4.63
N LEU A 419 25.17 -4.20 3.95
CA LEU A 419 25.10 -4.19 2.50
C LEU A 419 24.44 -2.89 2.01
N PHE A 420 25.09 -2.20 1.10
CA PHE A 420 24.55 -1.02 0.42
C PHE A 420 24.27 -1.38 -1.04
N ILE A 421 23.05 -1.08 -1.53
CA ILE A 421 22.62 -1.36 -2.91
C ILE A 421 22.14 -0.05 -3.54
N ASP A 422 22.73 0.33 -4.67
CA ASP A 422 22.26 1.42 -5.50
C ASP A 422 21.34 0.90 -6.62
N ALA A 423 20.03 0.89 -6.36
CA ALA A 423 19.02 0.48 -7.31
C ALA A 423 18.40 1.67 -8.07
N THR A 424 19.03 2.84 -8.09
CA THR A 424 18.48 4.06 -8.72
C THR A 424 18.14 3.90 -10.20
N ASN A 425 18.82 2.97 -10.89
CA ASN A 425 18.60 2.68 -12.31
C ASN A 425 17.74 1.42 -12.54
N GLU A 426 17.30 0.72 -11.50
CA GLU A 426 16.47 -0.47 -11.56
C GLU A 426 15.00 -0.12 -11.76
N CYS A 427 14.65 0.46 -12.91
CA CYS A 427 13.27 0.81 -13.20
C CYS A 427 13.01 0.99 -14.68
N VAL A 428 11.73 0.97 -15.04
CA VAL A 428 11.22 1.40 -16.34
C VAL A 428 10.32 2.63 -16.14
N LYS A 429 10.33 3.52 -17.12
CA LYS A 429 9.46 4.70 -17.09
C LYS A 429 8.08 4.34 -17.64
N VAL A 430 7.04 4.56 -16.83
CA VAL A 430 5.64 4.37 -17.21
C VAL A 430 4.92 5.71 -17.07
N THR A 431 4.65 6.38 -18.17
CA THR A 431 4.07 7.74 -18.21
C THR A 431 4.87 8.75 -17.39
N ASN A 432 4.36 9.18 -16.24
CA ASN A 432 5.00 10.18 -15.37
C ASN A 432 5.79 9.55 -14.21
N ASN A 433 5.59 8.27 -13.93
CA ASN A 433 6.21 7.56 -12.82
C ASN A 433 7.21 6.50 -13.32
N ASN A 434 8.15 6.15 -12.48
CA ASN A 434 8.97 4.97 -12.65
C ASN A 434 8.29 3.75 -12.00
N LYS A 435 8.61 2.56 -12.46
CA LYS A 435 8.11 1.29 -11.94
C LYS A 435 9.22 0.26 -11.89
N LEU A 436 9.26 -0.54 -10.83
CA LEU A 436 10.12 -1.72 -10.76
C LEU A 436 9.48 -2.85 -11.58
N THR A 437 10.25 -3.47 -12.46
CA THR A 437 9.80 -4.69 -13.14
C THR A 437 10.06 -5.91 -12.27
N PRO A 438 9.42 -7.07 -12.53
CA PRO A 438 9.74 -8.31 -11.84
C PRO A 438 11.23 -8.67 -11.89
N GLU A 439 11.89 -8.38 -13.03
CA GLU A 439 13.33 -8.62 -13.22
C GLU A 439 14.17 -7.67 -12.35
N ASN A 440 13.78 -6.40 -12.20
CA ASN A 440 14.45 -5.46 -11.30
C ASN A 440 14.34 -5.93 -9.84
N ILE A 441 13.14 -6.34 -9.43
CA ILE A 441 12.90 -6.86 -8.07
C ILE A 441 13.74 -8.11 -7.83
N GLU A 442 13.73 -9.07 -8.76
CA GLU A 442 14.52 -10.30 -8.67
C GLU A 442 16.03 -10.00 -8.53
N HIS A 443 16.54 -9.08 -9.36
CA HIS A 443 17.95 -8.67 -9.32
C HIS A 443 18.34 -8.09 -7.95
N ILE A 444 17.55 -7.17 -7.41
CA ILE A 444 17.80 -6.57 -6.09
C ILE A 444 17.76 -7.64 -4.99
N VAL A 445 16.73 -8.51 -5.00
CA VAL A 445 16.54 -9.56 -3.99
C VAL A 445 17.66 -10.60 -4.06
N ASP A 446 18.10 -10.98 -5.24
CA ASP A 446 19.20 -11.92 -5.47
C ASP A 446 20.53 -11.40 -4.88
N ILE A 447 20.86 -10.13 -5.15
CA ILE A 447 22.06 -9.48 -4.62
C ILE A 447 21.99 -9.36 -3.10
N PHE A 448 20.83 -8.99 -2.57
CA PHE A 448 20.58 -8.96 -1.13
C PHE A 448 20.79 -10.35 -0.48
N ALA A 449 20.19 -11.38 -1.07
CA ALA A 449 20.27 -12.75 -0.53
C ALA A 449 21.70 -13.33 -0.57
N LYS A 450 22.44 -13.07 -1.64
CA LYS A 450 23.82 -13.52 -1.83
C LYS A 450 24.85 -12.64 -1.12
N ARG A 451 24.44 -11.42 -0.69
CA ARG A 451 25.32 -10.37 -0.15
C ARG A 451 26.49 -10.06 -1.11
N GLU A 452 26.15 -10.00 -2.39
CA GLU A 452 27.14 -9.89 -3.47
C GLU A 452 27.62 -8.44 -3.61
N GLU A 453 28.94 -8.30 -3.83
CA GLU A 453 29.58 -7.00 -4.08
C GLU A 453 29.77 -6.80 -5.58
N ILE A 454 29.13 -5.78 -6.14
CA ILE A 454 29.12 -5.49 -7.58
C ILE A 454 29.51 -4.04 -7.79
N LEU A 455 30.51 -3.81 -8.63
CA LEU A 455 31.00 -2.47 -8.95
C LEU A 455 29.85 -1.59 -9.46
N HIS A 456 29.73 -0.38 -8.94
CA HIS A 456 28.69 0.60 -9.24
C HIS A 456 27.25 0.19 -8.87
N PHE A 457 27.06 -0.95 -8.18
CA PHE A 457 25.74 -1.41 -7.81
C PHE A 457 25.62 -1.77 -6.32
N SER A 458 26.56 -2.52 -5.76
CA SER A 458 26.49 -2.94 -4.35
C SER A 458 27.85 -2.98 -3.68
N HIS A 459 27.87 -2.63 -2.38
CA HIS A 459 29.08 -2.68 -1.54
C HIS A 459 28.74 -3.25 -0.17
N LEU A 460 29.58 -4.17 0.33
CA LEU A 460 29.45 -4.80 1.63
C LEU A 460 30.42 -4.17 2.63
N ALA A 461 30.01 -3.04 3.23
CA ALA A 461 30.82 -2.31 4.19
C ALA A 461 31.00 -3.08 5.51
N ASN A 462 32.20 -3.06 6.06
CA ASN A 462 32.45 -3.53 7.41
C ASN A 462 32.12 -2.43 8.46
N TYR A 463 32.13 -2.81 9.74
CA TYR A 463 31.79 -1.89 10.83
C TYR A 463 32.74 -0.67 10.88
N GLU A 464 34.06 -0.90 10.73
CA GLU A 464 35.07 0.15 10.78
C GLU A 464 34.85 1.20 9.71
N GLU A 465 34.51 0.76 8.50
CA GLU A 465 34.19 1.66 7.37
C GLU A 465 32.95 2.53 7.66
N VAL A 466 31.91 1.97 8.28
CA VAL A 466 30.71 2.74 8.67
C VAL A 466 31.06 3.76 9.76
N VAL A 467 31.92 3.40 10.72
CA VAL A 467 32.38 4.31 11.77
C VAL A 467 33.25 5.43 11.19
N GLU A 468 34.17 5.13 10.27
CA GLU A 468 35.01 6.11 9.57
C GLU A 468 34.17 7.11 8.76
N ASN A 469 33.05 6.67 8.21
CA ASN A 469 32.07 7.51 7.54
C ASN A 469 31.08 8.19 8.51
N ASP A 470 31.40 8.28 9.80
CA ASP A 470 30.62 8.99 10.83
C ASP A 470 29.18 8.49 10.96
N TYR A 471 28.96 7.19 10.81
CA TYR A 471 27.62 6.53 10.79
C TYR A 471 26.67 7.10 9.73
N ASN A 472 27.20 7.63 8.66
CA ASN A 472 26.43 7.98 7.47
C ASN A 472 26.04 6.69 6.74
N LEU A 473 24.75 6.48 6.48
CA LEU A 473 24.22 5.29 5.81
C LEU A 473 23.68 5.62 4.41
N SER A 474 24.03 6.77 3.82
CA SER A 474 23.69 7.06 2.43
C SER A 474 24.41 6.11 1.49
N VAL A 475 23.68 5.46 0.60
CA VAL A 475 24.25 4.50 -0.37
C VAL A 475 25.35 5.12 -1.21
N SER A 476 25.19 6.36 -1.65
CA SER A 476 26.22 7.10 -2.43
C SER A 476 27.54 7.35 -1.69
N THR A 477 27.63 7.09 -0.38
CA THR A 477 28.88 7.13 0.38
C THR A 477 29.71 5.86 0.16
N TYR A 478 29.07 4.73 -0.16
CA TYR A 478 29.69 3.41 -0.27
C TYR A 478 29.69 2.86 -1.70
N VAL A 479 28.70 3.21 -2.49
CA VAL A 479 28.58 2.78 -3.90
C VAL A 479 28.87 3.97 -4.79
N GLU A 480 29.98 3.92 -5.54
CA GLU A 480 30.33 4.94 -6.50
C GLU A 480 29.45 4.79 -7.76
N ALA A 481 28.76 5.85 -8.15
CA ALA A 481 27.95 5.85 -9.35
C ALA A 481 28.83 5.68 -10.61
N GLU A 482 28.34 4.95 -11.61
CA GLU A 482 29.00 4.85 -12.90
C GLU A 482 29.10 6.21 -13.57
N ASP A 483 30.30 6.60 -13.99
CA ASP A 483 30.52 7.85 -14.74
C ASP A 483 30.05 7.68 -16.19
N THR A 484 28.76 7.90 -16.40
CA THR A 484 28.11 7.83 -17.74
C THR A 484 28.35 9.09 -18.59
N ARG A 485 29.10 10.08 -18.09
CA ARG A 485 29.38 11.29 -18.86
C ARG A 485 30.19 10.93 -20.09
N GLU A 486 29.71 11.33 -21.27
CA GLU A 486 30.49 11.22 -22.50
C GLU A 486 31.85 11.89 -22.28
N LYS A 487 32.95 11.15 -22.50
CA LYS A 487 34.29 11.72 -22.54
C LYS A 487 34.35 12.64 -23.75
N ILE A 488 34.07 13.92 -23.52
CA ILE A 488 34.14 14.92 -24.57
C ILE A 488 35.60 15.02 -25.01
N ASP A 489 35.89 14.62 -26.24
CA ASP A 489 37.16 14.89 -26.89
C ASP A 489 37.18 16.36 -27.25
N ILE A 490 37.81 17.15 -26.35
CA ILE A 490 37.92 18.61 -26.52
C ILE A 490 38.63 18.97 -27.85
N VAL A 491 39.55 18.14 -28.32
CA VAL A 491 40.28 18.40 -29.57
C VAL A 491 39.32 18.24 -30.76
N LYS A 492 38.51 17.19 -30.76
CA LYS A 492 37.50 16.92 -31.79
C LYS A 492 36.42 18.00 -31.75
N LEU A 493 35.88 18.32 -30.58
CA LEU A 493 34.87 19.37 -30.41
C LEU A 493 35.36 20.76 -30.87
N ASN A 494 36.60 21.12 -30.54
CA ASN A 494 37.21 22.37 -31.02
C ASN A 494 37.42 22.37 -32.55
N ALA A 495 37.70 21.22 -33.16
CA ALA A 495 37.79 21.13 -34.62
C ALA A 495 36.43 21.34 -35.27
N GLU A 496 35.37 20.70 -34.73
CA GLU A 496 33.98 20.86 -35.18
C GLU A 496 33.50 22.33 -35.02
N ILE A 497 33.80 22.96 -33.88
CA ILE A 497 33.46 24.37 -33.65
C ILE A 497 34.15 25.26 -34.68
N LYS A 498 35.44 25.05 -35.00
CA LYS A 498 36.15 25.81 -36.01
C LYS A 498 35.52 25.67 -37.40
N GLU A 499 35.08 24.45 -37.75
CA GLU A 499 34.42 24.18 -39.03
C GLU A 499 33.06 24.92 -39.11
N ILE A 500 32.26 24.85 -38.02
CA ILE A 500 30.97 25.56 -37.93
C ILE A 500 31.16 27.08 -38.06
N VAL A 501 32.14 27.66 -37.34
CA VAL A 501 32.43 29.10 -37.39
C VAL A 501 32.88 29.50 -38.79
N ALA A 502 33.72 28.71 -39.45
CA ALA A 502 34.14 28.99 -40.82
C ALA A 502 32.95 28.97 -41.79
N ARG A 503 32.03 28.03 -41.65
CA ARG A 503 30.81 27.94 -42.45
C ARG A 503 29.84 29.11 -42.17
N GLU A 504 29.70 29.49 -40.91
CA GLU A 504 28.92 30.68 -40.52
C GLU A 504 29.48 31.96 -41.19
N GLN A 505 30.80 32.12 -41.23
CA GLN A 505 31.42 33.27 -41.88
C GLN A 505 31.11 33.32 -43.39
N VAL A 506 31.19 32.18 -44.07
CA VAL A 506 30.83 32.10 -45.50
C VAL A 506 29.38 32.51 -45.73
N LEU A 507 28.46 32.05 -44.90
CA LEU A 507 27.05 32.44 -45.00
C LEU A 507 26.81 33.92 -44.73
N ARG A 508 27.53 34.50 -43.77
CA ARG A 508 27.49 35.96 -43.52
C ARG A 508 27.97 36.74 -44.70
N ASP A 509 29.12 36.36 -45.30
CA ASP A 509 29.67 37.01 -46.47
C ASP A 509 28.73 36.93 -47.71
N GLU A 510 27.96 35.81 -47.83
CA GLU A 510 26.93 35.66 -48.86
C GLU A 510 25.72 36.58 -48.61
N ILE A 511 25.28 36.71 -47.36
CA ILE A 511 24.20 37.61 -46.96
C ILE A 511 24.61 39.07 -47.23
N ASP A 512 25.83 39.46 -46.84
CA ASP A 512 26.35 40.80 -47.08
C ASP A 512 26.41 41.13 -48.58
N LYS A 513 26.76 40.20 -49.45
CA LYS A 513 26.69 40.36 -50.92
C LYS A 513 25.27 40.62 -51.42
N ILE A 514 24.32 39.84 -50.92
CA ILE A 514 22.90 40.01 -51.29
C ILE A 514 22.38 41.38 -50.81
N ILE A 515 22.74 41.79 -49.59
CA ILE A 515 22.36 43.10 -49.08
C ILE A 515 22.96 44.23 -49.95
N ALA A 516 24.22 44.12 -50.32
CA ALA A 516 24.88 45.10 -51.19
C ALA A 516 24.24 45.17 -52.62
N GLU A 517 23.81 44.03 -53.17
CA GLU A 517 23.06 43.99 -54.43
C GLU A 517 21.68 44.66 -54.32
N ILE A 518 21.01 44.53 -53.19
CA ILE A 518 19.71 45.17 -52.95
C ILE A 518 19.88 46.68 -52.76
N GLU A 519 20.88 47.09 -51.96
CA GLU A 519 21.17 48.49 -51.71
C GLU A 519 21.72 49.22 -52.96
N GLY A 520 22.42 48.50 -53.84
CA GLY A 520 22.94 49.06 -55.11
C GLY A 520 21.91 49.21 -56.21
N ASN A 521 20.71 48.64 -56.03
CA ASN A 521 19.58 48.75 -56.95
C ASN A 521 18.52 49.80 -56.53
N ILE A 522 18.76 50.54 -55.46
CA ILE A 522 17.97 51.68 -55.00
C ILE A 522 18.73 52.98 -55.45
#